data_c69f70031458d9bbffd0a16abbfa053a
#
_entry.id   c69f70031458d9bbffd0a16abbfa053a
#
_cell.length_a   1.000
_cell.length_b   1.000
_cell.length_c   1.000
_cell.angle_alpha   90.00
_cell.angle_beta   90.00
_cell.angle_gamma   90.00
#
_symmetry.space_group_name_H-M   'P 1'
#
loop_
_entity.id
_entity.type
_entity.pdbx_description
1 polymer ?
#
loop_
_entity_poly.entity_id
_entity_poly.type
_entity_poly.pdbx_seq_one_letter_code
_entity_poly.pdbx_strand_id
1 'polypeptide(L)'
;MKWLPTAGITDLRFKIKTLTGKHELTGKKGKIMYKYDAKSLKAEEFISDEEIRETLAYADANKDNVALIDEIIEKAKLRKGLNHREASVLLACEIPEKIQEVYALAEQIKKDFYGNRIVLFAPLYLSNYCVNGCVYCPYHLKNKHIARKKLTQEDIVKEVTALQDMGHKRLAIE
;
A
#
# COMPACT_ATOMS: atom_id res chain seq x y z
N MET A 1 19.70 -35.41 -10.03
CA MET A 1 18.56 -34.57 -9.55
C MET A 1 17.72 -34.19 -10.76
N LYS A 2 16.55 -34.82 -10.97
CA LYS A 2 15.70 -34.59 -12.15
C LYS A 2 14.86 -33.33 -11.90
N TRP A 3 14.98 -32.33 -12.75
CA TRP A 3 14.12 -31.17 -12.81
C TRP A 3 12.74 -31.57 -13.32
N LEU A 4 11.69 -31.24 -12.56
CA LEU A 4 10.31 -31.36 -13.00
C LEU A 4 9.97 -30.27 -14.01
N PRO A 5 9.14 -30.54 -15.01
CA PRO A 5 8.86 -29.58 -16.09
C PRO A 5 8.01 -28.42 -15.59
N THR A 6 8.35 -27.24 -16.11
CA THR A 6 7.64 -25.99 -15.98
C THR A 6 6.19 -26.13 -16.45
N ALA A 7 5.26 -26.25 -15.52
CA ALA A 7 3.85 -26.02 -15.81
C ALA A 7 3.66 -24.53 -16.15
N GLY A 8 2.99 -24.29 -17.26
CA GLY A 8 2.87 -23.00 -17.91
C GLY A 8 2.35 -21.88 -17.02
N ILE A 9 3.12 -20.79 -17.02
CA ILE A 9 2.68 -19.49 -16.56
C ILE A 9 1.84 -18.88 -17.68
N THR A 10 0.63 -19.36 -17.87
CA THR A 10 -0.40 -18.69 -18.65
C THR A 10 -1.62 -18.60 -17.79
N ASP A 11 -1.96 -17.37 -17.46
CA ASP A 11 -3.21 -16.93 -16.85
C ASP A 11 -3.19 -16.52 -15.37
N LEU A 12 -2.25 -15.65 -15.00
CA LEU A 12 -2.47 -14.70 -13.92
C LEU A 12 -2.92 -13.36 -14.53
N ARG A 13 -4.08 -13.37 -15.14
CA ARG A 13 -4.86 -12.14 -15.30
C ARG A 13 -5.25 -11.67 -13.92
N PHE A 14 -4.43 -10.82 -13.33
CA PHE A 14 -4.87 -9.95 -12.27
C PHE A 14 -6.07 -9.17 -12.79
N LYS A 15 -7.26 -9.68 -12.51
CA LYS A 15 -8.47 -8.85 -12.56
C LYS A 15 -8.29 -7.81 -11.47
N ILE A 16 -7.66 -6.69 -11.83
CA ILE A 16 -7.90 -5.43 -11.14
C ILE A 16 -9.40 -5.20 -11.36
N LYS A 17 -10.22 -5.69 -10.44
CA LYS A 17 -11.55 -5.15 -10.27
C LYS A 17 -11.30 -3.69 -9.91
N THR A 18 -11.45 -2.83 -10.89
CA THR A 18 -11.65 -1.42 -10.67
C THR A 18 -12.72 -1.32 -9.59
N LEU A 19 -12.29 -0.95 -8.39
CA LEU A 19 -13.18 -0.61 -7.29
C LEU A 19 -13.87 0.72 -7.67
N THR A 20 -14.77 0.67 -8.65
CA THR A 20 -15.86 1.62 -8.75
C THR A 20 -16.89 1.24 -7.67
N GLY A 21 -16.40 1.11 -6.45
CA GLY A 21 -17.20 0.90 -5.28
C GLY A 21 -17.75 2.25 -4.83
N LYS A 22 -19.04 2.46 -5.02
CA LYS A 22 -19.78 3.43 -4.23
C LYS A 22 -19.60 3.01 -2.78
N HIS A 23 -18.67 3.65 -2.05
CA HIS A 23 -18.52 3.44 -0.63
C HIS A 23 -19.73 4.08 0.07
N GLU A 24 -20.70 3.23 0.42
CA GLU A 24 -21.82 3.64 1.24
C GLU A 24 -21.39 3.75 2.70
N LEU A 25 -21.22 4.97 3.15
CA LEU A 25 -21.03 5.27 4.57
C LEU A 25 -22.41 5.27 5.24
N THR A 26 -22.76 4.20 5.94
CA THR A 26 -23.99 4.11 6.73
C THR A 26 -23.78 4.72 8.11
N GLY A 27 -23.97 6.01 8.23
CA GLY A 27 -24.23 6.68 9.50
C GLY A 27 -25.66 7.20 9.52
N LYS A 28 -26.37 7.10 10.65
CA LYS A 28 -27.79 7.49 10.83
C LYS A 28 -28.08 9.00 10.70
N LYS A 29 -27.30 9.77 9.97
CA LYS A 29 -27.64 11.15 9.54
C LYS A 29 -27.05 11.36 8.14
N GLY A 30 -27.89 11.55 7.15
CA GLY A 30 -27.63 12.00 5.79
C GLY A 30 -26.36 11.46 5.13
N LYS A 31 -26.54 10.52 4.21
CA LYS A 31 -25.46 9.91 3.44
C LYS A 31 -24.74 10.96 2.60
N ILE A 32 -23.60 11.47 3.09
CA ILE A 32 -22.70 12.29 2.26
C ILE A 32 -22.00 11.33 1.30
N MET A 33 -22.26 11.49 0.01
CA MET A 33 -21.66 10.66 -1.02
C MET A 33 -20.62 11.51 -1.78
N TYR A 34 -19.35 11.29 -1.46
CA TYR A 34 -18.27 11.91 -2.20
C TYR A 34 -18.18 11.30 -3.60
N LYS A 35 -18.04 12.16 -4.61
CA LYS A 35 -17.83 11.71 -5.98
C LYS A 35 -16.36 11.82 -6.32
N TYR A 36 -15.79 10.72 -6.78
CA TYR A 36 -14.42 10.69 -7.26
C TYR A 36 -14.38 10.40 -8.74
N ASP A 37 -13.60 11.17 -9.49
CA ASP A 37 -13.22 10.82 -10.85
C ASP A 37 -11.79 10.30 -10.87
N ALA A 38 -11.64 8.98 -10.76
CA ALA A 38 -10.32 8.32 -10.77
C ALA A 38 -9.54 8.47 -12.08
N LYS A 39 -10.15 9.03 -13.13
CA LYS A 39 -9.53 9.29 -14.43
C LYS A 39 -9.13 10.75 -14.62
N SER A 40 -9.55 11.62 -13.72
CA SER A 40 -9.18 13.02 -13.78
C SER A 40 -7.70 13.23 -13.51
N LEU A 41 -7.14 14.28 -14.12
CA LEU A 41 -5.79 14.77 -13.83
C LEU A 41 -5.78 15.89 -12.78
N LYS A 42 -6.93 16.30 -12.29
CA LYS A 42 -7.08 17.34 -11.27
C LYS A 42 -7.24 16.69 -9.91
N ALA A 43 -6.37 17.04 -8.97
CA ALA A 43 -6.36 16.45 -7.64
C ALA A 43 -7.70 16.58 -6.92
N GLU A 44 -8.37 17.71 -7.05
CA GLU A 44 -9.66 18.03 -6.42
C GLU A 44 -10.80 17.11 -6.86
N GLU A 45 -10.66 16.44 -8.01
CA GLU A 45 -11.68 15.55 -8.55
C GLU A 45 -11.49 14.08 -8.11
N PHE A 46 -10.31 13.72 -7.58
CA PHE A 46 -10.06 12.36 -7.06
C PHE A 46 -9.52 12.33 -5.62
N ILE A 47 -9.25 13.50 -5.00
CA ILE A 47 -8.90 13.65 -3.59
C ILE A 47 -9.87 14.64 -2.97
N SER A 48 -10.62 14.23 -1.93
CA SER A 48 -11.49 15.12 -1.17
C SER A 48 -10.81 15.52 0.14
N ASP A 49 -10.32 16.74 0.23
CA ASP A 49 -9.74 17.30 1.48
C ASP A 49 -10.80 17.35 2.59
N GLU A 50 -12.06 17.65 2.26
CA GLU A 50 -13.15 17.65 3.22
C GLU A 50 -13.37 16.28 3.84
N GLU A 51 -13.45 15.20 3.03
CA GLU A 51 -13.59 13.83 3.54
C GLU A 51 -12.40 13.41 4.41
N ILE A 52 -11.19 13.80 4.03
CA ILE A 52 -9.98 13.54 4.82
C ILE A 52 -10.10 14.21 6.19
N ARG A 53 -10.46 15.50 6.25
CA ARG A 53 -10.62 16.25 7.51
C ARG A 53 -11.72 15.69 8.39
N GLU A 54 -12.88 15.36 7.80
CA GLU A 54 -13.96 14.72 8.54
C GLU A 54 -13.57 13.35 9.09
N THR A 55 -12.81 12.57 8.32
CA THR A 55 -12.32 11.26 8.73
C THR A 55 -11.36 11.38 9.89
N LEU A 56 -10.43 12.33 9.85
CA LEU A 56 -9.50 12.59 10.95
C LEU A 56 -10.21 13.09 12.20
N ALA A 57 -11.16 14.02 12.06
CA ALA A 57 -11.98 14.49 13.18
C ALA A 57 -12.82 13.37 13.80
N TYR A 58 -13.38 12.48 12.98
CA TYR A 58 -14.11 11.31 13.45
C TYR A 58 -13.20 10.35 14.22
N ALA A 59 -11.98 10.11 13.72
CA ALA A 59 -11.01 9.26 14.39
C ALA A 59 -10.61 9.83 15.76
N ASP A 60 -10.31 11.13 15.84
CA ASP A 60 -9.94 11.78 17.09
C ASP A 60 -11.09 11.76 18.13
N ALA A 61 -12.33 11.96 17.68
CA ALA A 61 -13.50 11.86 18.54
C ALA A 61 -13.80 10.45 19.04
N ASN A 62 -13.25 9.39 18.42
CA ASN A 62 -13.52 8.00 18.74
C ASN A 62 -12.27 7.19 19.14
N LYS A 63 -11.13 7.82 19.32
CA LYS A 63 -9.87 7.15 19.65
C LYS A 63 -9.91 6.36 20.96
N ASP A 64 -10.78 6.77 21.90
CA ASP A 64 -10.97 6.13 23.21
C ASP A 64 -12.28 5.33 23.29
N ASN A 65 -13.01 5.18 22.18
CA ASN A 65 -14.27 4.46 22.12
C ASN A 65 -14.02 2.95 22.01
N VAL A 66 -13.82 2.30 23.16
CA VAL A 66 -13.50 0.87 23.25
C VAL A 66 -14.52 0.00 22.50
N ALA A 67 -15.81 0.28 22.64
CA ALA A 67 -16.85 -0.53 21.99
C ALA A 67 -16.74 -0.48 20.44
N LEU A 68 -16.49 0.71 19.89
CA LEU A 68 -16.28 0.87 18.45
C LEU A 68 -14.98 0.19 17.98
N ILE A 69 -13.90 0.34 18.77
CA ILE A 69 -12.61 -0.29 18.47
C ILE A 69 -12.76 -1.81 18.44
N ASP A 70 -13.47 -2.39 19.39
CA ASP A 70 -13.77 -3.82 19.45
C ASP A 70 -14.56 -4.29 18.23
N GLU A 71 -15.60 -3.55 17.85
CA GLU A 71 -16.39 -3.83 16.64
C GLU A 71 -15.50 -3.85 15.39
N ILE A 72 -14.59 -2.87 15.26
CA ILE A 72 -13.67 -2.78 14.13
C ILE A 72 -12.66 -3.95 14.12
N ILE A 73 -12.13 -4.33 15.30
CA ILE A 73 -11.23 -5.48 15.44
C ILE A 73 -11.94 -6.77 15.02
N GLU A 74 -13.18 -6.99 15.51
CA GLU A 74 -13.98 -8.16 15.14
C GLU A 74 -14.26 -8.20 13.63
N LYS A 75 -14.55 -7.04 13.02
CA LYS A 75 -14.69 -6.94 11.58
C LYS A 75 -13.38 -7.27 10.84
N ALA A 76 -12.23 -6.80 11.35
CA ALA A 76 -10.91 -7.08 10.77
C ALA A 76 -10.60 -8.60 10.78
N LYS A 77 -11.03 -9.34 11.81
CA LYS A 77 -10.90 -10.81 11.88
C LYS A 77 -11.57 -11.52 10.71
N LEU A 78 -12.63 -10.93 10.13
CA LEU A 78 -13.29 -11.47 8.94
C LEU A 78 -12.46 -11.33 7.65
N ARG A 79 -11.35 -10.56 7.68
CA ARG A 79 -10.40 -10.37 6.57
C ARG A 79 -11.04 -9.81 5.29
N LYS A 80 -12.12 -9.05 5.43
CA LYS A 80 -12.85 -8.40 4.33
C LYS A 80 -12.38 -6.96 4.06
N GLY A 81 -11.37 -6.52 4.80
CA GLY A 81 -10.87 -5.15 4.76
C GLY A 81 -11.66 -4.19 5.66
N LEU A 82 -11.02 -3.10 6.00
CA LEU A 82 -11.61 -1.97 6.72
C LEU A 82 -11.80 -0.81 5.75
N ASN A 83 -12.80 0.02 5.99
CA ASN A 83 -12.90 1.30 5.30
C ASN A 83 -11.95 2.33 5.94
N HIS A 84 -11.76 3.49 5.29
CA HIS A 84 -10.81 4.50 5.76
C HIS A 84 -11.18 5.10 7.12
N ARG A 85 -12.47 5.22 7.48
CA ARG A 85 -12.90 5.68 8.82
C ARG A 85 -12.58 4.65 9.90
N GLU A 86 -12.85 3.38 9.65
CA GLU A 86 -12.50 2.29 10.57
C GLU A 86 -10.98 2.21 10.77
N ALA A 87 -10.22 2.26 9.68
CA ALA A 87 -8.77 2.27 9.76
C ALA A 87 -8.24 3.50 10.52
N SER A 88 -8.82 4.69 10.31
CA SER A 88 -8.41 5.91 11.00
C SER A 88 -8.64 5.85 12.52
N VAL A 89 -9.72 5.22 12.97
CA VAL A 89 -9.98 5.02 14.42
C VAL A 89 -8.91 4.11 15.03
N LEU A 90 -8.55 3.00 14.37
CA LEU A 90 -7.47 2.13 14.86
C LEU A 90 -6.11 2.84 14.89
N LEU A 91 -5.83 3.69 13.91
CA LEU A 91 -4.59 4.48 13.86
C LEU A 91 -4.54 5.58 14.92
N ALA A 92 -5.68 6.15 15.29
CA ALA A 92 -5.78 7.17 16.32
C ALA A 92 -5.86 6.59 17.75
N CYS A 93 -6.11 5.27 17.89
CA CYS A 93 -6.23 4.61 19.20
C CYS A 93 -4.90 4.67 19.96
N GLU A 94 -4.96 5.14 21.21
CA GLU A 94 -3.82 5.21 22.13
C GLU A 94 -3.96 4.24 23.33
N ILE A 95 -5.00 3.38 23.34
CA ILE A 95 -5.25 2.41 24.41
C ILE A 95 -4.28 1.23 24.24
N PRO A 96 -3.30 1.03 25.15
CA PRO A 96 -2.23 0.04 24.97
C PRO A 96 -2.74 -1.39 24.74
N GLU A 97 -3.78 -1.81 25.47
CA GLU A 97 -4.36 -3.14 25.35
C GLU A 97 -4.98 -3.36 23.97
N LYS A 98 -5.65 -2.34 23.41
CA LYS A 98 -6.24 -2.41 22.07
C LYS A 98 -5.19 -2.40 20.97
N ILE A 99 -4.13 -1.62 21.13
CA ILE A 99 -2.99 -1.63 20.22
C ILE A 99 -2.36 -3.03 20.18
N GLN A 100 -2.19 -3.70 21.34
CA GLN A 100 -1.67 -5.05 21.40
C GLN A 100 -2.60 -6.07 20.71
N GLU A 101 -3.92 -5.93 20.87
CA GLU A 101 -4.90 -6.75 20.15
C GLU A 101 -4.77 -6.58 18.62
N VAL A 102 -4.63 -5.34 18.14
CA VAL A 102 -4.42 -5.04 16.71
C VAL A 102 -3.13 -5.68 16.20
N TYR A 103 -2.03 -5.57 16.95
CA TYR A 103 -0.75 -6.19 16.56
C TYR A 103 -0.82 -7.72 16.54
N ALA A 104 -1.45 -8.32 17.54
CA ALA A 104 -1.65 -9.78 17.59
C ALA A 104 -2.49 -10.28 16.40
N LEU A 105 -3.56 -9.54 16.04
CA LEU A 105 -4.36 -9.85 14.88
C LEU A 105 -3.58 -9.69 13.57
N ALA A 106 -2.80 -8.63 13.42
CA ALA A 106 -1.96 -8.40 12.26
C ALA A 106 -0.91 -9.52 12.09
N GLU A 107 -0.28 -9.95 13.18
CA GLU A 107 0.64 -11.09 13.20
C GLU A 107 -0.06 -12.38 12.77
N GLN A 108 -1.26 -12.65 13.29
CA GLN A 108 -2.03 -13.82 12.92
C GLN A 108 -2.41 -13.81 11.44
N ILE A 109 -2.87 -12.67 10.92
CA ILE A 109 -3.19 -12.51 9.49
C ILE A 109 -1.96 -12.79 8.64
N LYS A 110 -0.81 -12.20 9.01
CA LYS A 110 0.47 -12.45 8.31
C LYS A 110 0.84 -13.92 8.31
N LYS A 111 0.73 -14.59 9.46
CA LYS A 111 1.04 -16.04 9.58
C LYS A 111 0.13 -16.91 8.72
N ASP A 112 -1.16 -16.58 8.67
CA ASP A 112 -2.14 -17.37 7.92
C ASP A 112 -1.94 -17.28 6.39
N PHE A 113 -1.51 -16.10 5.89
CA PHE A 113 -1.29 -15.91 4.45
C PHE A 113 0.13 -16.25 4.00
N TYR A 114 1.12 -15.93 4.82
CA TYR A 114 2.54 -16.03 4.45
C TYR A 114 3.33 -17.05 5.28
N GLY A 115 2.76 -17.55 6.37
CA GLY A 115 3.50 -18.39 7.32
C GLY A 115 4.73 -17.66 7.85
N ASN A 116 5.84 -18.38 7.97
CA ASN A 116 7.12 -17.83 8.40
C ASN A 116 7.98 -17.27 7.25
N ARG A 117 7.40 -17.15 6.05
CA ARG A 117 8.13 -16.66 4.89
C ARG A 117 8.41 -15.17 4.99
N ILE A 118 9.64 -14.80 4.67
CA ILE A 118 10.07 -13.43 4.46
C ILE A 118 10.33 -13.26 2.96
N VAL A 119 9.81 -12.18 2.40
CA VAL A 119 10.05 -11.82 1.01
C VAL A 119 11.27 -10.92 0.95
N LEU A 120 12.35 -11.43 0.37
CA LEU A 120 13.55 -10.65 0.07
C LEU A 120 13.46 -10.14 -1.37
N PHE A 121 13.81 -8.88 -1.56
CA PHE A 121 13.94 -8.25 -2.88
C PHE A 121 15.12 -7.28 -2.88
N ALA A 122 15.59 -6.96 -4.07
CA ALA A 122 16.56 -5.89 -4.27
C ALA A 122 15.95 -4.79 -5.14
N PRO A 123 16.25 -3.50 -4.89
CA PRO A 123 15.87 -2.43 -5.80
C PRO A 123 16.74 -2.48 -7.06
N LEU A 124 16.12 -2.21 -8.20
CA LEU A 124 16.81 -2.01 -9.48
C LEU A 124 16.35 -0.68 -10.09
N TYR A 125 17.19 0.32 -9.98
CA TYR A 125 16.94 1.63 -10.56
C TYR A 125 17.29 1.62 -12.06
N LEU A 126 16.30 1.75 -12.93
CA LEU A 126 16.51 1.80 -14.37
C LEU A 126 17.04 3.15 -14.83
N SER A 127 16.74 4.21 -14.09
CA SER A 127 17.17 5.58 -14.39
C SER A 127 17.13 6.46 -13.16
N ASN A 128 18.05 7.40 -13.05
CA ASN A 128 18.00 8.47 -12.04
C ASN A 128 17.62 9.83 -12.63
N TYR A 129 17.06 9.86 -13.84
CA TYR A 129 16.44 11.07 -14.39
C TYR A 129 15.07 11.27 -13.75
N CYS A 130 14.79 12.51 -13.35
CA CYS A 130 13.51 12.88 -12.75
C CYS A 130 13.09 14.27 -13.21
N VAL A 131 11.79 14.48 -13.42
CA VAL A 131 11.20 15.78 -13.79
C VAL A 131 10.71 16.56 -12.57
N ASN A 132 10.63 15.93 -11.40
CA ASN A 132 10.10 16.53 -10.19
C ASN A 132 11.13 17.39 -9.43
N GLY A 133 10.64 18.23 -8.54
CA GLY A 133 11.44 19.13 -7.72
C GLY A 133 11.42 18.83 -6.23
N CYS A 134 11.22 17.56 -5.82
CA CYS A 134 11.12 17.17 -4.41
C CYS A 134 12.35 17.61 -3.61
N VAL A 135 12.12 18.36 -2.55
CA VAL A 135 13.21 19.04 -1.80
C VAL A 135 14.17 18.08 -1.09
N TYR A 136 13.73 16.88 -0.75
CA TYR A 136 14.52 15.88 -0.03
C TYR A 136 15.20 14.85 -0.96
N CYS A 137 14.77 14.75 -2.21
CA CYS A 137 15.22 13.69 -3.11
C CYS A 137 16.48 14.10 -3.88
N PRO A 138 17.57 13.34 -3.82
CA PRO A 138 18.78 13.68 -4.57
C PRO A 138 18.59 13.64 -6.09
N TYR A 139 17.57 12.94 -6.57
CA TYR A 139 17.27 12.80 -8.02
C TYR A 139 16.43 13.95 -8.58
N HIS A 140 16.05 14.96 -7.76
CA HIS A 140 15.24 16.05 -8.25
C HIS A 140 15.88 16.80 -9.43
N LEU A 141 15.06 17.33 -10.33
CA LEU A 141 15.48 17.93 -11.60
C LEU A 141 16.59 18.98 -11.47
N LYS A 142 16.53 19.79 -10.40
CA LYS A 142 17.46 20.92 -10.19
C LYS A 142 18.84 20.49 -9.66
N ASN A 143 19.00 19.24 -9.20
CA ASN A 143 20.29 18.76 -8.73
C ASN A 143 21.24 18.53 -9.91
N LYS A 144 22.26 19.37 -10.05
CA LYS A 144 23.30 19.30 -11.08
C LYS A 144 24.57 18.55 -10.62
N HIS A 145 24.62 18.15 -9.34
CA HIS A 145 25.82 17.55 -8.75
C HIS A 145 25.88 16.03 -8.85
N ILE A 146 24.84 15.39 -9.39
CA ILE A 146 24.82 13.95 -9.60
C ILE A 146 24.95 13.59 -11.07
N ALA A 147 25.70 12.52 -11.37
CA ALA A 147 25.74 11.94 -12.68
C ALA A 147 24.37 11.31 -13.01
N ARG A 148 23.83 11.65 -14.17
CA ARG A 148 22.57 11.08 -14.66
C ARG A 148 22.86 9.89 -15.56
N LYS A 149 22.19 8.77 -15.29
CA LYS A 149 22.31 7.54 -16.09
C LYS A 149 20.92 6.92 -16.27
N LYS A 150 20.67 6.44 -17.48
CA LYS A 150 19.61 5.49 -17.81
C LYS A 150 20.31 4.20 -18.25
N LEU A 151 19.94 3.08 -17.65
CA LEU A 151 20.53 1.79 -17.98
C LEU A 151 20.16 1.37 -19.40
N THR A 152 21.16 0.85 -20.11
CA THR A 152 20.94 0.14 -21.37
C THR A 152 20.42 -1.27 -21.09
N GLN A 153 19.93 -1.96 -22.13
CA GLN A 153 19.53 -3.37 -21.97
C GLN A 153 20.69 -4.25 -21.48
N GLU A 154 21.90 -3.97 -21.92
CA GLU A 154 23.11 -4.69 -21.50
C GLU A 154 23.45 -4.42 -20.04
N ASP A 155 23.32 -3.16 -19.59
CA ASP A 155 23.49 -2.80 -18.18
C ASP A 155 22.47 -3.55 -17.32
N ILE A 156 21.19 -3.58 -17.73
CA ILE A 156 20.12 -4.28 -17.00
C ILE A 156 20.44 -5.77 -16.88
N VAL A 157 20.90 -6.41 -17.94
CA VAL A 157 21.28 -7.83 -17.88
C VAL A 157 22.39 -8.06 -16.88
N LYS A 158 23.44 -7.20 -16.87
CA LYS A 158 24.55 -7.31 -15.89
C LYS A 158 24.08 -7.15 -14.46
N GLU A 159 23.27 -6.11 -14.19
CA GLU A 159 22.73 -5.85 -12.83
C GLU A 159 21.82 -6.99 -12.36
N VAL A 160 20.92 -7.45 -13.21
CA VAL A 160 20.01 -8.57 -12.86
C VAL A 160 20.80 -9.85 -12.59
N THR A 161 21.81 -10.15 -13.41
CA THR A 161 22.66 -11.32 -13.20
C THR A 161 23.41 -11.24 -11.87
N ALA A 162 24.01 -10.08 -11.56
CA ALA A 162 24.71 -9.87 -10.31
C ALA A 162 23.77 -10.03 -9.09
N LEU A 163 22.57 -9.44 -9.15
CA LEU A 163 21.57 -9.57 -8.09
C LEU A 163 21.09 -11.02 -7.93
N GLN A 164 20.93 -11.75 -9.03
CA GLN A 164 20.56 -13.15 -9.05
C GLN A 164 21.64 -14.05 -8.42
N ASP A 165 22.90 -13.78 -8.72
CA ASP A 165 24.05 -14.48 -8.15
C ASP A 165 24.17 -14.23 -6.64
N MET A 166 23.78 -13.03 -6.17
CA MET A 166 23.64 -12.70 -4.76
C MET A 166 22.44 -13.39 -4.08
N GLY A 167 21.61 -14.12 -4.81
CA GLY A 167 20.49 -14.90 -4.28
C GLY A 167 19.14 -14.18 -4.32
N HIS A 168 19.04 -12.97 -4.85
CA HIS A 168 17.77 -12.26 -4.97
C HIS A 168 16.88 -12.91 -6.04
N LYS A 169 15.62 -13.20 -5.65
CA LYS A 169 14.62 -13.82 -6.54
C LYS A 169 13.54 -12.84 -6.99
N ARG A 170 13.55 -11.63 -6.44
CA ARG A 170 12.58 -10.57 -6.73
C ARG A 170 13.29 -9.23 -6.78
N LEU A 171 12.83 -8.39 -7.67
CA LEU A 171 13.34 -7.02 -7.84
C LEU A 171 12.18 -6.04 -7.70
N ALA A 172 12.45 -4.91 -7.02
CA ALA A 172 11.63 -3.72 -7.11
C ALA A 172 12.24 -2.82 -8.19
N ILE A 173 11.50 -2.63 -9.27
CA ILE A 173 11.97 -1.85 -10.43
C ILE A 173 11.52 -0.40 -10.25
N GLU A 174 12.44 0.54 -10.33
CA GLU A 174 12.23 1.99 -10.13
C GLU A 174 12.83 2.83 -11.28
#